data_3f7b136b1034ad27f4df715f2a6b302e
#
_entry.id   3f7b136b1034ad27f4df715f2a6b302e
#
_cell.length_a   1.000
_cell.length_b   1.000
_cell.length_c   1.000
_cell.angle_alpha   90.00
_cell.angle_beta   90.00
_cell.angle_gamma   90.00
#
_symmetry.space_group_name_H-M   'P 1'
#
loop_
_entity.id
_entity.type
_entity.pdbx_description
1 polymer ?
#
loop_
_entity_poly.entity_id
_entity_poly.type
_entity_poly.pdbx_seq_one_letter_code
_entity_poly.pdbx_strand_id
1 'polypeptide(L)'
;MSLPSANVLLRAAQVSIDEDKPIYLDYYRDSVEKKCCIAVGQGTTKYLAKSNDEYTSSIQTVFKCETAYIVMTENSLYIIDAAIPIKRVLASSEETAQ
;
A
#
# COMPACT_ATOMS: atom_id res chain seq x y z
N MET A 1 -10.28 1.37 17.83
CA MET A 1 -10.11 0.79 16.48
C MET A 1 -9.90 1.91 15.48
N SER A 2 -8.92 1.75 14.62
CA SER A 2 -8.59 2.78 13.64
C SER A 2 -9.25 2.49 12.30
N LEU A 3 -9.97 3.48 11.79
CA LEU A 3 -10.58 3.40 10.48
C LEU A 3 -10.23 4.68 9.71
N PRO A 4 -10.17 4.59 8.37
CA PRO A 4 -10.00 5.80 7.57
C PRO A 4 -11.19 6.73 7.75
N SER A 5 -11.01 8.00 7.44
CA SER A 5 -12.11 8.96 7.51
C SER A 5 -13.18 8.62 6.47
N ALA A 6 -14.38 9.18 6.67
CA ALA A 6 -15.47 8.97 5.73
C ALA A 6 -15.11 9.46 4.33
N ASN A 7 -14.39 10.58 4.22
CA ASN A 7 -13.97 11.10 2.92
C ASN A 7 -13.02 10.15 2.20
N VAL A 8 -12.11 9.53 2.94
CA VAL A 8 -11.18 8.55 2.36
C VAL A 8 -11.95 7.32 1.89
N LEU A 9 -12.87 6.85 2.70
CA LEU A 9 -13.67 5.68 2.34
C LEU A 9 -14.54 5.97 1.11
N LEU A 10 -15.11 7.17 1.03
CA LEU A 10 -15.91 7.55 -0.12
C LEU A 10 -15.06 7.60 -1.39
N ARG A 11 -13.88 8.21 -1.29
CA ARG A 11 -12.97 8.29 -2.43
C ARG A 11 -12.55 6.89 -2.89
N ALA A 12 -12.23 6.02 -1.93
CA ALA A 12 -11.85 4.64 -2.25
C ALA A 12 -13.01 3.92 -2.94
N ALA A 13 -14.23 4.14 -2.49
CA ALA A 13 -15.40 3.54 -3.11
C ALA A 13 -15.54 3.99 -4.57
N GLN A 14 -15.31 5.27 -4.85
CA GLN A 14 -15.38 5.79 -6.21
C GLN A 14 -14.34 5.13 -7.10
N VAL A 15 -13.10 5.01 -6.61
CA VAL A 15 -12.03 4.36 -7.37
C VAL A 15 -12.36 2.88 -7.58
N SER A 16 -12.91 2.23 -6.55
CA SER A 16 -13.28 0.82 -6.63
C SER A 16 -14.30 0.58 -7.73
N ILE A 17 -15.28 1.46 -7.84
CA ILE A 17 -16.30 1.34 -8.88
C ILE A 17 -15.68 1.58 -10.26
N ASP A 18 -14.86 2.63 -10.38
CA ASP A 18 -14.26 3.00 -11.66
C ASP A 18 -13.30 1.94 -12.17
N GLU A 19 -12.55 1.32 -11.28
CA GLU A 19 -11.52 0.35 -11.65
C GLU A 19 -11.95 -1.09 -11.51
N ASP A 20 -13.16 -1.30 -10.98
CA ASP A 20 -13.72 -2.65 -10.76
C ASP A 20 -12.77 -3.50 -9.90
N LYS A 21 -12.33 -2.94 -8.79
CA LYS A 21 -11.40 -3.59 -7.88
C LYS A 21 -11.92 -3.54 -6.45
N PRO A 22 -11.78 -4.63 -5.69
CA PRO A 22 -12.22 -4.63 -4.29
C PRO A 22 -11.31 -3.76 -3.42
N ILE A 23 -11.87 -3.31 -2.30
CA ILE A 23 -11.14 -2.52 -1.30
C ILE A 23 -10.81 -3.44 -0.14
N TYR A 24 -9.55 -3.39 0.30
CA TYR A 24 -9.11 -4.11 1.49
C TYR A 24 -8.60 -3.14 2.53
N LEU A 25 -8.96 -3.37 3.78
CA LEU A 25 -8.55 -2.54 4.90
C LEU A 25 -7.55 -3.25 5.82
N ASP A 26 -7.12 -4.43 5.44
CA ASP A 26 -6.24 -5.23 6.29
C ASP A 26 -4.87 -4.63 6.48
N TYR A 27 -4.43 -3.77 5.55
CA TYR A 27 -3.17 -3.06 5.71
C TYR A 27 -3.32 -1.73 6.44
N TYR A 28 -4.54 -1.23 6.60
CA TYR A 28 -4.72 0.10 7.19
C TYR A 28 -4.28 0.16 8.64
N ARG A 29 -4.75 -0.77 9.46
CA ARG A 29 -4.36 -0.81 10.87
C ARG A 29 -2.85 -0.96 10.99
N ASP A 30 -2.26 -1.85 10.21
CA ASP A 30 -0.83 -2.08 10.27
C ASP A 30 -0.06 -0.85 9.85
N SER A 31 -0.57 -0.07 8.89
CA SER A 31 0.09 1.16 8.49
C SER A 31 0.04 2.21 9.58
N VAL A 32 -1.07 2.33 10.30
CA VAL A 32 -1.19 3.26 11.42
C VAL A 32 -0.21 2.88 12.52
N GLU A 33 -0.04 1.59 12.77
CA GLU A 33 0.87 1.08 13.79
C GLU A 33 2.31 0.94 13.28
N LYS A 34 2.54 1.29 12.02
CA LYS A 34 3.85 1.22 11.37
C LYS A 34 4.41 -0.20 11.32
N LYS A 35 3.51 -1.17 11.13
CA LYS A 35 3.86 -2.58 11.03
C LYS A 35 3.93 -3.06 9.59
N CYS A 36 3.68 -2.17 8.63
CA CYS A 36 3.86 -2.48 7.22
C CYS A 36 4.55 -1.31 6.55
N CYS A 37 4.95 -1.50 5.32
CA CYS A 37 5.68 -0.45 4.60
C CYS A 37 5.38 -0.54 3.11
N ILE A 38 5.77 0.52 2.39
CA ILE A 38 5.85 0.48 0.95
C ILE A 38 7.26 0.00 0.63
N ALA A 39 7.36 -1.18 0.05
CA ALA A 39 8.64 -1.75 -0.31
C ALA A 39 8.98 -1.36 -1.74
N VAL A 40 10.20 -0.91 -1.97
CA VAL A 40 10.68 -0.56 -3.30
C VAL A 40 11.67 -1.62 -3.71
N GLY A 41 11.31 -2.41 -4.72
CA GLY A 41 12.16 -3.45 -5.25
C GLY A 41 13.11 -2.91 -6.29
N GLN A 42 13.62 -3.80 -7.12
CA GLN A 42 14.51 -3.40 -8.18
C GLN A 42 13.81 -2.48 -9.17
N GLY A 43 14.51 -1.49 -9.64
CA GLY A 43 13.96 -0.51 -10.56
C GLY A 43 12.91 0.32 -9.89
N THR A 44 11.71 0.41 -10.48
CA THR A 44 10.63 1.22 -9.97
C THR A 44 9.49 0.39 -9.39
N THR A 45 9.69 -0.91 -9.22
CA THR A 45 8.64 -1.78 -8.69
C THR A 45 8.40 -1.47 -7.21
N LYS A 46 7.14 -1.26 -6.85
CA LYS A 46 6.73 -0.98 -5.48
C LYS A 46 5.57 -1.88 -5.09
N TYR A 47 5.51 -2.24 -3.83
CA TYR A 47 4.40 -3.03 -3.31
C TYR A 47 4.27 -2.79 -1.81
N LEU A 48 3.10 -3.15 -1.26
CA LEU A 48 2.90 -3.09 0.19
C LEU A 48 3.39 -4.39 0.81
N ALA A 49 4.06 -4.29 1.93
CA ALA A 49 4.61 -5.47 2.60
C ALA A 49 4.44 -5.36 4.10
N LYS A 50 4.02 -6.47 4.73
CA LYS A 50 4.00 -6.62 6.18
C LYS A 50 5.24 -7.37 6.66
N SER A 51 5.73 -8.26 5.82
CA SER A 51 6.90 -9.08 6.16
C SER A 51 7.49 -9.58 4.84
N ASN A 52 8.55 -10.38 4.95
CA ASN A 52 9.15 -10.99 3.78
C ASN A 52 8.19 -11.96 3.08
N ASP A 53 7.24 -12.49 3.82
CA ASP A 53 6.32 -13.50 3.30
C ASP A 53 4.94 -12.97 2.98
N GLU A 54 4.63 -11.76 3.41
CA GLU A 54 3.28 -11.21 3.25
C GLU A 54 3.35 -9.85 2.59
N TYR A 55 3.01 -9.80 1.31
CA TYR A 55 3.08 -8.58 0.51
C TYR A 55 2.08 -8.65 -0.64
N THR A 56 1.82 -7.50 -1.24
CA THR A 56 0.84 -7.39 -2.31
C THR A 56 1.50 -7.51 -3.67
N SER A 57 0.69 -7.55 -4.71
CA SER A 57 1.18 -7.37 -6.07
C SER A 57 1.66 -5.92 -6.25
N SER A 58 2.29 -5.65 -7.38
CA SER A 58 2.88 -4.34 -7.66
C SER A 58 1.87 -3.22 -7.57
N ILE A 59 2.30 -2.10 -7.03
CA ILE A 59 1.50 -0.89 -6.97
C ILE A 59 1.49 -0.26 -8.35
N GLN A 60 0.30 0.01 -8.86
CA GLN A 60 0.12 0.69 -10.15
C GLN A 60 -0.04 2.18 -9.97
N THR A 61 -0.84 2.59 -8.99
CA THR A 61 -1.16 3.99 -8.77
C THR A 61 -1.40 4.23 -7.29
N VAL A 62 -1.05 5.42 -6.84
CA VAL A 62 -1.31 5.85 -5.47
C VAL A 62 -2.06 7.16 -5.52
N PHE A 63 -3.21 7.19 -4.86
CA PHE A 63 -4.00 8.41 -4.72
C PHE A 63 -3.88 8.90 -3.30
N LYS A 64 -3.51 10.15 -3.12
CA LYS A 64 -3.47 10.73 -1.78
C LYS A 64 -4.82 11.36 -1.47
N CYS A 65 -5.34 11.09 -0.29
CA CYS A 65 -6.60 11.66 0.17
C CYS A 65 -6.48 11.94 1.67
N GLU A 66 -6.47 13.21 2.05
CA GLU A 66 -6.31 13.63 3.44
C GLU A 66 -5.03 13.05 4.04
N THR A 67 -5.13 12.26 5.10
CA THR A 67 -3.96 11.67 5.76
C THR A 67 -3.76 10.21 5.37
N ALA A 68 -4.31 9.80 4.24
CA ALA A 68 -4.24 8.41 3.79
C ALA A 68 -3.84 8.34 2.34
N TYR A 69 -3.35 7.18 1.94
CA TYR A 69 -3.16 6.82 0.54
C TYR A 69 -4.13 5.72 0.18
N ILE A 70 -4.69 5.82 -1.02
CA ILE A 70 -5.43 4.73 -1.65
C ILE A 70 -4.49 4.14 -2.67
N VAL A 71 -4.07 2.89 -2.43
CA VAL A 71 -3.05 2.24 -3.22
C VAL A 71 -3.71 1.24 -4.14
N MET A 72 -3.54 1.42 -5.44
CA MET A 72 -4.08 0.51 -6.44
C MET A 72 -2.99 -0.44 -6.89
N THR A 73 -3.22 -1.72 -6.67
CA THR A 73 -2.36 -2.77 -7.19
C THR A 73 -3.03 -3.38 -8.41
N GLU A 74 -2.43 -4.42 -8.93
CA GLU A 74 -2.98 -5.10 -10.09
C GLU A 74 -4.38 -5.65 -9.82
N ASN A 75 -4.62 -6.12 -8.60
CA ASN A 75 -5.85 -6.85 -8.27
C ASN A 75 -6.80 -6.12 -7.34
N SER A 76 -6.33 -5.13 -6.60
CA SER A 76 -7.11 -4.63 -5.47
C SER A 76 -6.74 -3.19 -5.12
N LEU A 77 -7.54 -2.60 -4.26
CA LEU A 77 -7.25 -1.30 -3.65
C LEU A 77 -6.97 -1.53 -2.16
N TYR A 78 -5.98 -0.82 -1.65
CA TYR A 78 -5.66 -0.83 -0.22
C TYR A 78 -5.65 0.59 0.29
N ILE A 79 -6.18 0.79 1.49
CA ILE A 79 -6.12 2.09 2.15
C ILE A 79 -5.06 2.00 3.24
N ILE A 80 -4.11 2.94 3.23
CA ILE A 80 -3.03 2.98 4.21
C ILE A 80 -2.86 4.40 4.71
N ASP A 81 -2.25 4.52 5.90
CA ASP A 81 -1.92 5.81 6.48
C ASP A 81 -0.76 6.44 5.71
N ALA A 82 -0.87 7.75 5.43
CA ALA A 82 0.16 8.45 4.67
C ALA A 82 1.52 8.51 5.38
N ALA A 83 1.55 8.25 6.69
CA ALA A 83 2.79 8.23 7.45
C ALA A 83 3.53 6.89 7.35
N ILE A 84 3.04 5.97 6.50
CA ILE A 84 3.68 4.66 6.34
C ILE A 84 5.13 4.81 5.88
N PRO A 85 6.07 4.03 6.44
CA PRO A 85 7.46 4.11 5.97
C PRO A 85 7.64 3.50 4.60
N ILE A 86 8.63 4.00 3.88
CA ILE A 86 9.03 3.46 2.59
C ILE A 86 10.38 2.81 2.78
N LYS A 87 10.50 1.54 2.46
CA LYS A 87 11.74 0.78 2.64
C LYS A 87 12.19 0.25 1.29
N ARG A 88 13.46 0.45 0.99
CA ARG A 88 14.04 -0.12 -0.21
C ARG A 88 14.46 -1.54 0.10
N VAL A 89 13.85 -2.47 -0.56
CA VAL A 89 14.23 -3.88 -0.47
C VAL A 89 15.26 -4.11 -1.56
N LEU A 90 16.52 -4.04 -1.18
CA LEU A 90 17.55 -4.39 -2.13
C LEU A 90 17.51 -5.87 -2.30
N ALA A 91 17.47 -6.22 -3.41
CA ALA A 91 17.52 -7.61 -3.72
C ALA A 91 18.70 -8.23 -3.04
N SER A 92 18.70 -7.64 -2.31
CA SER A 92 19.30 -7.91 -1.76
C SER A 92 20.08 -8.42 -1.86
N SER A 93 19.92 -7.88 -2.15
CA SER A 93 20.24 -7.98 -2.34
C SER A 93 20.88 -8.18 -2.96
N GLU A 94 20.87 -8.10 -3.55
CA GLU A 94 21.32 -8.28 -3.95
C GLU A 94 22.15 -8.23 -3.68
N GLU A 95 22.27 -7.99 -3.05
CA GLU A 95 22.80 -7.90 -2.59
C GLU A 95 23.50 -8.25 -2.39
N THR A 96 23.72 -8.34 -2.41
CA THR A 96 24.31 -8.58 -2.27
C THR A 96 25.09 -8.64 -2.84
N ALA A 97 25.32 -8.39 -3.27
CA ALA A 97 25.89 -8.32 -3.71
C ALA A 97 26.48 -7.79 -3.86
N GLN A 98 26.71 -7.45 -3.90
CA GLN A 98 27.03 -6.95 -3.92
C GLN A 98 27.65 -7.00 -3.78
#